data_913528d24783116e9c267849d76b8f34
#
_entry.id   913528d24783116e9c267849d76b8f34
#
_cell.length_a   1.000
_cell.length_b   1.000
_cell.length_c   1.000
_cell.angle_alpha   90.00
_cell.angle_beta   90.00
_cell.angle_gamma   90.00
#
_symmetry.space_group_name_H-M   'P 1'
#
loop_
_entity.id
_entity.type
_entity.pdbx_description
1 polymer ?
#
loop_
_entity_poly.entity_id
_entity_poly.type
_entity_poly.pdbx_seq_one_letter_code
_entity_poly.pdbx_strand_id
1 'polypeptide(L)'
;MQKPRYALVAYLKNPAGEFVENLRRELHPDLPHLAAHLTILPPRPLQGSEDSAVQVLERICGNEEPFEVTLGDVETFVPVTPTVYIRVDSGASHMSELHSKLNTEALSFKEEWPYIPHLTIVKMSAEAPAQTAFQMARERWCHYSGSRRILLERLTFVREDIRDGALNCWVDLASVVLGRSLVSR
;
A
#
# COMPACT_ATOMS: atom_id res chain seq x y z
N MET A 1 17.72 2.42 -19.36
CA MET A 1 16.43 1.76 -18.99
C MET A 1 16.27 1.83 -17.50
N GLN A 2 15.15 2.36 -17.01
CA GLN A 2 14.83 2.36 -15.59
C GLN A 2 14.58 0.91 -15.13
N LYS A 3 15.18 0.52 -13.99
CA LYS A 3 14.92 -0.83 -13.43
C LYS A 3 13.47 -0.96 -13.01
N PRO A 4 12.82 -2.13 -13.23
CA PRO A 4 11.47 -2.36 -12.75
C PRO A 4 11.41 -2.22 -11.21
N ARG A 5 10.29 -1.71 -10.71
CA ARG A 5 10.04 -1.57 -9.28
C ARG A 5 8.89 -2.49 -8.89
N TYR A 6 8.96 -3.00 -7.68
CA TYR A 6 8.03 -3.98 -7.15
C TYR A 6 7.53 -3.54 -5.78
N ALA A 7 6.28 -3.86 -5.48
CA ALA A 7 5.66 -3.56 -4.21
C ALA A 7 4.88 -4.76 -3.68
N LEU A 8 4.62 -4.79 -2.38
CA LEU A 8 3.72 -5.75 -1.75
C LEU A 8 2.57 -4.99 -1.12
N VAL A 9 1.35 -5.28 -1.53
CA VAL A 9 0.16 -4.55 -1.14
C VAL A 9 -0.98 -5.46 -0.70
N ALA A 10 -1.86 -4.94 0.14
CA ALA A 10 -3.16 -5.52 0.44
C ALA A 10 -4.24 -4.67 -0.25
N TYR A 11 -4.91 -5.19 -1.26
CA TYR A 11 -6.03 -4.51 -1.91
C TYR A 11 -7.25 -4.47 -1.00
N LEU A 12 -7.89 -3.32 -0.91
CA LEU A 12 -9.10 -3.09 -0.14
C LEU A 12 -10.34 -3.22 -1.02
N LYS A 13 -10.87 -4.44 -1.13
CA LYS A 13 -12.13 -4.73 -1.83
C LYS A 13 -13.30 -4.70 -0.86
N ASN A 14 -13.49 -3.57 -0.19
CA ASN A 14 -14.51 -3.36 0.84
C ASN A 14 -15.04 -1.91 0.76
N PRO A 15 -16.11 -1.54 1.52
CA PRO A 15 -16.68 -0.20 1.44
C PRO A 15 -15.70 0.94 1.74
N ALA A 16 -14.68 0.75 2.59
CA ALA A 16 -13.67 1.76 2.84
C ALA A 16 -12.76 1.97 1.61
N GLY A 17 -12.39 0.90 0.92
CA GLY A 17 -11.65 0.96 -0.34
C GLY A 17 -12.43 1.68 -1.44
N GLU A 18 -13.71 1.33 -1.60
CA GLU A 18 -14.61 1.99 -2.56
C GLU A 18 -14.77 3.49 -2.26
N PHE A 19 -14.93 3.84 -0.98
CA PHE A 19 -14.98 5.23 -0.55
C PHE A 19 -13.73 6.01 -0.97
N VAL A 20 -12.54 5.46 -0.72
CA VAL A 20 -11.27 6.09 -1.08
C VAL A 20 -11.11 6.23 -2.59
N GLU A 21 -11.49 5.21 -3.36
CA GLU A 21 -11.43 5.27 -4.83
C GLU A 21 -12.37 6.32 -5.41
N ASN A 22 -13.59 6.43 -4.88
CA ASN A 22 -14.54 7.47 -5.29
C ASN A 22 -14.04 8.87 -4.96
N LEU A 23 -13.52 9.06 -3.74
CA LEU A 23 -12.94 10.33 -3.31
C LEU A 23 -11.73 10.71 -4.16
N ARG A 24 -10.87 9.76 -4.52
CA ARG A 24 -9.72 9.97 -5.41
C ARG A 24 -10.15 10.45 -6.78
N ARG A 25 -11.18 9.85 -7.38
CA ARG A 25 -11.72 10.27 -8.68
C ARG A 25 -12.29 11.69 -8.63
N GLU A 26 -12.91 12.07 -7.52
CA GLU A 26 -13.42 13.44 -7.30
C GLU A 26 -12.28 14.45 -7.18
N LEU A 27 -11.24 14.12 -6.41
CA LEU A 27 -10.11 15.02 -6.13
C LEU A 27 -9.12 15.15 -7.28
N HIS A 28 -8.94 14.11 -8.08
CA HIS A 28 -7.97 14.09 -9.17
C HIS A 28 -8.41 13.18 -10.31
N PRO A 29 -9.40 13.59 -11.13
CA PRO A 29 -10.01 12.75 -12.16
C PRO A 29 -9.04 12.31 -13.27
N ASP A 30 -7.95 13.05 -13.49
CA ASP A 30 -7.00 12.79 -14.57
C ASP A 30 -5.89 11.81 -14.21
N LEU A 31 -5.80 11.36 -12.93
CA LEU A 31 -4.80 10.38 -12.52
C LEU A 31 -5.20 8.96 -12.90
N PRO A 32 -4.22 8.12 -13.32
CA PRO A 32 -4.45 6.69 -13.40
C PRO A 32 -4.85 6.16 -12.03
N HIS A 33 -6.01 5.51 -11.96
CA HIS A 33 -6.54 5.03 -10.68
C HIS A 33 -6.02 3.63 -10.38
N LEU A 34 -5.06 3.54 -9.47
CA LEU A 34 -4.75 2.29 -8.80
C LEU A 34 -5.85 1.97 -7.80
N ALA A 35 -6.21 0.68 -7.67
CA ALA A 35 -7.15 0.22 -6.66
C ALA A 35 -6.67 0.60 -5.25
N ALA A 36 -7.60 0.88 -4.35
CA ALA A 36 -7.26 1.21 -2.96
C ALA A 36 -6.51 0.06 -2.30
N HIS A 37 -5.41 0.36 -1.64
CA HIS A 37 -4.52 -0.64 -1.05
C HIS A 37 -3.74 -0.09 0.14
N LEU A 38 -3.41 -0.99 1.07
CA LEU A 38 -2.39 -0.77 2.09
C LEU A 38 -1.07 -1.34 1.57
N THR A 39 0.01 -0.58 1.68
CA THR A 39 1.34 -1.01 1.24
C THR A 39 2.12 -1.60 2.40
N ILE A 40 2.61 -2.83 2.23
CA ILE A 40 3.53 -3.47 3.18
C ILE A 40 4.99 -3.21 2.77
N LEU A 41 5.32 -3.43 1.49
CA LEU A 41 6.63 -3.06 0.94
C LEU A 41 6.42 -1.98 -0.12
N PRO A 42 6.89 -0.74 0.11
CA PRO A 42 6.88 0.33 -0.89
C PRO A 42 7.66 -0.05 -2.15
N PRO A 43 7.33 0.56 -3.30
CA PRO A 43 7.98 0.27 -4.57
C PRO A 43 9.51 0.34 -4.52
N ARG A 44 10.17 -0.77 -4.88
CA ARG A 44 11.63 -0.96 -4.81
C ARG A 44 12.17 -1.84 -5.93
N PRO A 45 13.44 -1.73 -6.32
CA PRO A 45 14.10 -2.74 -7.15
C PRO A 45 14.32 -4.02 -6.35
N LEU A 46 14.38 -5.17 -7.02
CA LEU A 46 14.78 -6.43 -6.38
C LEU A 46 16.31 -6.58 -6.35
N GLN A 47 16.81 -7.33 -5.34
CA GLN A 47 18.20 -7.76 -5.24
C GLN A 47 18.41 -9.17 -5.85
N GLY A 48 17.39 -9.71 -6.54
CA GLY A 48 17.40 -11.01 -7.20
C GLY A 48 16.32 -11.09 -8.27
N SER A 49 15.87 -12.32 -8.57
CA SER A 49 14.79 -12.57 -9.52
C SER A 49 13.40 -12.40 -8.88
N GLU A 50 12.38 -12.30 -9.73
CA GLU A 50 10.97 -12.33 -9.28
C GLU A 50 10.68 -13.63 -8.51
N ASP A 51 11.15 -14.77 -9.00
CA ASP A 51 10.97 -16.08 -8.34
C ASP A 51 11.60 -16.12 -6.95
N SER A 52 12.82 -15.59 -6.80
CA SER A 52 13.46 -15.53 -5.48
C SER A 52 12.71 -14.60 -4.51
N ALA A 53 12.15 -13.50 -5.00
CA ALA A 53 11.32 -12.61 -4.19
C ALA A 53 10.02 -13.30 -3.75
N VAL A 54 9.35 -14.03 -4.64
CA VAL A 54 8.13 -14.80 -4.33
C VAL A 54 8.40 -15.85 -3.27
N GLN A 55 9.51 -16.60 -3.37
CA GLN A 55 9.90 -17.60 -2.36
C GLN A 55 10.11 -16.99 -0.97
N VAL A 56 10.74 -15.80 -0.90
CA VAL A 56 10.91 -15.07 0.38
C VAL A 56 9.54 -14.65 0.93
N LEU A 57 8.66 -14.14 0.08
CA LEU A 57 7.31 -13.72 0.47
C LEU A 57 6.50 -14.91 1.02
N GLU A 58 6.45 -16.02 0.30
CA GLU A 58 5.72 -17.23 0.71
C GLU A 58 6.23 -17.77 2.05
N ARG A 59 7.55 -17.82 2.22
CA ARG A 59 8.18 -18.33 3.45
C ARG A 59 7.87 -17.45 4.65
N ILE A 60 7.99 -16.12 4.53
CA ILE A 60 7.79 -15.18 5.65
C ILE A 60 6.29 -15.03 5.94
N CYS A 61 5.49 -14.74 4.92
CA CYS A 61 4.04 -14.54 5.09
C CYS A 61 3.33 -15.83 5.51
N GLY A 62 3.80 -16.98 5.10
CA GLY A 62 3.25 -18.28 5.53
C GLY A 62 3.36 -18.53 7.03
N ASN A 63 4.31 -17.88 7.71
CA ASN A 63 4.51 -17.97 9.16
C ASN A 63 3.89 -16.79 9.95
N GLU A 64 3.23 -15.85 9.27
CA GLU A 64 2.55 -14.73 9.91
C GLU A 64 1.05 -14.96 9.94
N GLU A 65 0.44 -14.87 11.12
CA GLU A 65 -1.02 -15.00 11.23
C GLU A 65 -1.74 -13.80 10.58
N PRO A 66 -2.93 -14.02 9.99
CA PRO A 66 -3.80 -12.91 9.58
C PRO A 66 -4.07 -11.97 10.75
N PHE A 67 -4.09 -10.67 10.48
CA PHE A 67 -4.31 -9.68 11.53
C PHE A 67 -5.21 -8.54 11.06
N GLU A 68 -5.88 -7.91 12.01
CA GLU A 68 -6.77 -6.79 11.76
C GLU A 68 -6.03 -5.47 11.94
N VAL A 69 -6.32 -4.51 11.05
CA VAL A 69 -5.91 -3.11 11.20
C VAL A 69 -7.15 -2.22 11.25
N THR A 70 -7.02 -1.06 11.86
CA THR A 70 -8.07 -0.04 11.89
C THR A 70 -7.60 1.24 11.24
N LEU A 71 -8.39 1.79 10.33
CA LEU A 71 -8.14 3.09 9.71
C LEU A 71 -8.47 4.21 10.68
N GLY A 72 -7.54 5.14 10.85
CA GLY A 72 -7.66 6.31 11.72
C GLY A 72 -8.11 7.56 10.97
N ASP A 73 -7.45 8.67 11.25
CA ASP A 73 -7.77 9.97 10.68
C ASP A 73 -7.08 10.21 9.34
N VAL A 74 -7.61 11.18 8.58
CA VAL A 74 -6.95 11.70 7.39
C VAL A 74 -5.79 12.59 7.79
N GLU A 75 -4.64 12.36 7.18
CA GLU A 75 -3.40 13.12 7.39
C GLU A 75 -2.74 13.45 6.04
N THR A 76 -1.65 14.22 6.09
CA THR A 76 -0.88 14.60 4.90
C THR A 76 0.62 14.52 5.18
N PHE A 77 1.41 14.17 4.16
CA PHE A 77 2.87 14.24 4.22
C PHE A 77 3.46 15.60 3.83
N VAL A 78 2.61 16.59 3.55
CA VAL A 78 3.09 17.96 3.28
C VAL A 78 3.89 18.48 4.49
N PRO A 79 5.05 19.12 4.31
CA PRO A 79 5.66 19.57 3.04
C PRO A 79 6.58 18.53 2.37
N VAL A 80 6.77 17.34 2.94
CA VAL A 80 7.70 16.33 2.41
C VAL A 80 7.25 15.81 1.04
N THR A 81 5.99 15.40 0.95
CA THR A 81 5.34 15.05 -0.32
C THR A 81 3.89 15.55 -0.33
N PRO A 82 3.33 15.93 -1.50
CA PRO A 82 1.95 16.41 -1.60
C PRO A 82 0.94 15.25 -1.58
N THR A 83 1.02 14.40 -0.56
CA THR A 83 0.21 13.18 -0.44
C THR A 83 -0.78 13.32 0.71
N VAL A 84 -2.05 12.95 0.43
CA VAL A 84 -3.13 12.87 1.42
C VAL A 84 -3.47 11.39 1.63
N TYR A 85 -3.57 10.98 2.88
CA TYR A 85 -3.76 9.58 3.25
C TYR A 85 -4.60 9.42 4.52
N ILE A 86 -5.08 8.21 4.75
CA ILE A 86 -5.66 7.77 6.03
C ILE A 86 -4.57 6.97 6.75
N ARG A 87 -4.24 7.35 7.97
CA ARG A 87 -3.27 6.59 8.77
C ARG A 87 -3.89 5.26 9.22
N VAL A 88 -3.04 4.29 9.49
CA VAL A 88 -3.42 3.08 10.21
C VAL A 88 -3.19 3.31 11.70
N ASP A 89 -4.23 3.11 12.51
CA ASP A 89 -4.17 3.23 13.97
C ASP A 89 -3.80 1.89 14.62
N SER A 90 -4.82 1.07 14.91
CA SER A 90 -4.60 -0.27 15.44
C SER A 90 -3.97 -1.18 14.37
N GLY A 91 -3.02 -2.00 14.76
CA GLY A 91 -2.30 -2.90 13.85
C GLY A 91 -1.13 -2.26 13.09
N ALA A 92 -0.88 -0.95 13.24
CA ALA A 92 0.25 -0.27 12.60
C ALA A 92 1.60 -0.86 13.00
N SER A 93 1.80 -1.23 14.27
CA SER A 93 3.02 -1.91 14.73
C SER A 93 3.21 -3.26 14.06
N HIS A 94 2.14 -4.04 13.91
CA HIS A 94 2.18 -5.34 13.24
C HIS A 94 2.54 -5.20 11.74
N MET A 95 1.96 -4.20 11.05
CA MET A 95 2.37 -3.88 9.68
C MET A 95 3.86 -3.51 9.61
N SER A 96 4.36 -2.72 10.56
CA SER A 96 5.77 -2.30 10.61
C SER A 96 6.72 -3.47 10.90
N GLU A 97 6.32 -4.40 11.76
CA GLU A 97 7.07 -5.63 12.02
C GLU A 97 7.14 -6.52 10.78
N LEU A 98 6.01 -6.73 10.10
CA LEU A 98 5.95 -7.51 8.86
C LEU A 98 6.80 -6.84 7.76
N HIS A 99 6.71 -5.52 7.60
CA HIS A 99 7.56 -4.74 6.71
C HIS A 99 9.05 -5.00 6.99
N SER A 100 9.47 -4.93 8.26
CA SER A 100 10.86 -5.14 8.67
C SER A 100 11.34 -6.56 8.39
N LYS A 101 10.52 -7.58 8.67
CA LYS A 101 10.82 -8.99 8.38
C LYS A 101 10.98 -9.25 6.88
N LEU A 102 10.16 -8.60 6.06
CA LEU A 102 10.18 -8.75 4.60
C LEU A 102 11.28 -7.95 3.92
N ASN A 103 11.86 -6.94 4.57
CA ASN A 103 12.95 -6.14 4.01
C ASN A 103 14.30 -6.88 4.09
N THR A 104 14.37 -8.04 3.46
CA THR A 104 15.51 -8.97 3.51
C THR A 104 15.76 -9.65 2.17
N GLU A 105 16.91 -10.26 1.98
CA GLU A 105 17.26 -11.08 0.80
C GLU A 105 16.93 -10.39 -0.52
N ALA A 106 16.18 -11.04 -1.42
CA ALA A 106 15.77 -10.49 -2.72
C ALA A 106 14.92 -9.22 -2.61
N LEU A 107 14.26 -8.98 -1.47
CA LEU A 107 13.39 -7.85 -1.18
C LEU A 107 14.11 -6.73 -0.42
N SER A 108 15.38 -6.93 -0.04
CA SER A 108 16.15 -5.94 0.73
C SER A 108 16.32 -4.64 -0.03
N PHE A 109 16.00 -3.52 0.64
CA PHE A 109 16.14 -2.19 0.09
C PHE A 109 16.33 -1.15 1.20
N LYS A 110 17.27 -0.23 1.01
CA LYS A 110 17.46 0.91 1.92
C LYS A 110 16.48 2.01 1.53
N GLU A 111 15.44 2.19 2.33
CA GLU A 111 14.44 3.22 2.11
C GLU A 111 14.96 4.61 2.51
N GLU A 112 14.52 5.62 1.79
CA GLU A 112 14.86 7.03 2.05
C GLU A 112 14.11 7.57 3.26
N TRP A 113 12.86 7.09 3.46
CA TRP A 113 11.95 7.55 4.50
C TRP A 113 11.53 6.42 5.42
N PRO A 114 11.22 6.72 6.70
CA PRO A 114 10.63 5.72 7.60
C PRO A 114 9.34 5.14 7.03
N TYR A 115 9.14 3.85 7.22
CA TYR A 115 7.88 3.20 6.86
C TYR A 115 6.75 3.67 7.79
N ILE A 116 5.69 4.22 7.21
CA ILE A 116 4.49 4.66 7.92
C ILE A 116 3.28 3.94 7.30
N PRO A 117 2.61 3.04 8.04
CA PRO A 117 1.40 2.36 7.56
C PRO A 117 0.27 3.34 7.25
N HIS A 118 -0.17 3.37 6.00
CA HIS A 118 -1.22 4.28 5.55
C HIS A 118 -1.96 3.78 4.31
N LEU A 119 -3.16 4.33 4.11
CA LEU A 119 -3.97 4.18 2.90
C LEU A 119 -3.95 5.49 2.13
N THR A 120 -3.25 5.54 1.02
CA THR A 120 -3.19 6.75 0.19
C THR A 120 -4.54 7.06 -0.42
N ILE A 121 -5.04 8.26 -0.19
CA ILE A 121 -6.21 8.81 -0.88
C ILE A 121 -5.76 9.34 -2.24
N VAL A 122 -4.86 10.34 -2.23
CA VAL A 122 -4.39 10.98 -3.46
C VAL A 122 -2.98 11.56 -3.28
N LYS A 123 -2.20 11.57 -4.34
CA LYS A 123 -0.94 12.29 -4.45
C LYS A 123 -1.12 13.42 -5.47
N MET A 124 -0.99 14.65 -5.02
CA MET A 124 -1.14 15.83 -5.86
C MET A 124 0.19 16.24 -6.49
N SER A 125 0.14 17.19 -7.43
CA SER A 125 1.34 17.72 -8.11
C SER A 125 2.09 18.77 -7.28
N ALA A 126 1.42 19.40 -6.32
CA ALA A 126 1.98 20.46 -5.48
C ALA A 126 1.31 20.54 -4.11
N GLU A 127 1.91 21.32 -3.20
CA GLU A 127 1.44 21.49 -1.83
C GLU A 127 0.05 22.13 -1.73
N ALA A 128 -0.18 23.23 -2.46
CA ALA A 128 -1.46 23.95 -2.38
C ALA A 128 -2.68 23.09 -2.75
N PRO A 129 -2.70 22.35 -3.89
CA PRO A 129 -3.79 21.41 -4.17
C PRO A 129 -3.85 20.25 -3.17
N ALA A 130 -2.71 19.81 -2.58
CA ALA A 130 -2.73 18.78 -1.54
C ALA A 130 -3.42 19.29 -0.26
N GLN A 131 -3.21 20.52 0.14
CA GLN A 131 -3.90 21.12 1.29
C GLN A 131 -5.42 21.21 1.05
N THR A 132 -5.85 21.58 -0.14
CA THR A 132 -7.26 21.58 -0.50
C THR A 132 -7.85 20.17 -0.47
N ALA A 133 -7.16 19.20 -1.07
CA ALA A 133 -7.57 17.81 -1.06
C ALA A 133 -7.63 17.23 0.38
N PHE A 134 -6.69 17.61 1.24
CA PHE A 134 -6.68 17.22 2.64
C PHE A 134 -7.93 17.68 3.39
N GLN A 135 -8.32 18.95 3.24
CA GLN A 135 -9.53 19.48 3.89
C GLN A 135 -10.79 18.74 3.42
N MET A 136 -10.94 18.57 2.12
CA MET A 136 -12.07 17.84 1.54
C MET A 136 -12.10 16.38 2.00
N ALA A 137 -10.98 15.68 1.96
CA ALA A 137 -10.87 14.28 2.37
C ALA A 137 -11.21 14.11 3.85
N ARG A 138 -10.71 15.00 4.71
CA ARG A 138 -10.97 15.01 6.14
C ARG A 138 -12.46 15.19 6.44
N GLU A 139 -13.11 16.15 5.78
CA GLU A 139 -14.54 16.38 5.92
C GLU A 139 -15.36 15.16 5.49
N ARG A 140 -15.07 14.60 4.31
CA ARG A 140 -15.76 13.42 3.79
C ARG A 140 -15.56 12.18 4.68
N TRP A 141 -14.32 11.96 5.14
CA TRP A 141 -13.99 10.81 5.98
C TRP A 141 -14.62 10.88 7.37
N CYS A 142 -14.79 12.07 7.96
CA CYS A 142 -15.46 12.19 9.25
C CYS A 142 -16.95 11.78 9.19
N HIS A 143 -17.58 11.87 8.01
CA HIS A 143 -18.96 11.43 7.77
C HIS A 143 -19.07 9.98 7.27
N TYR A 144 -17.94 9.30 7.06
CA TYR A 144 -17.94 7.89 6.66
C TYR A 144 -18.43 7.01 7.81
N SER A 145 -19.56 6.34 7.60
CA SER A 145 -20.24 5.50 8.62
C SER A 145 -19.95 4.00 8.49
N GLY A 146 -19.19 3.59 7.48
CA GLY A 146 -18.82 2.19 7.28
C GLY A 146 -17.74 1.70 8.26
N SER A 147 -17.46 0.39 8.21
CA SER A 147 -16.39 -0.20 9.01
C SER A 147 -15.02 0.35 8.61
N ARG A 148 -14.24 0.73 9.61
CA ARG A 148 -12.83 1.13 9.45
C ARG A 148 -11.86 -0.03 9.72
N ARG A 149 -12.38 -1.22 10.02
CA ARG A 149 -11.59 -2.43 10.27
C ARG A 149 -11.31 -3.17 8.98
N ILE A 150 -10.09 -3.64 8.84
CA ILE A 150 -9.61 -4.35 7.66
C ILE A 150 -8.84 -5.57 8.12
N LEU A 151 -9.28 -6.76 7.71
CA LEU A 151 -8.52 -7.99 7.92
C LEU A 151 -7.47 -8.13 6.82
N LEU A 152 -6.22 -8.20 7.22
CA LEU A 152 -5.10 -8.52 6.34
C LEU A 152 -4.83 -10.02 6.39
N GLU A 153 -5.23 -10.72 5.35
CA GLU A 153 -5.06 -12.18 5.20
C GLU A 153 -4.38 -12.56 3.88
N ARG A 154 -4.37 -11.61 2.92
CA ARG A 154 -3.83 -11.81 1.59
C ARG A 154 -3.11 -10.57 1.11
N LEU A 155 -1.90 -10.76 0.62
CA LEU A 155 -1.07 -9.72 0.03
C LEU A 155 -0.83 -10.02 -1.44
N THR A 156 -0.68 -9.00 -2.26
CA THR A 156 -0.38 -9.13 -3.69
C THR A 156 0.97 -8.52 -3.98
N PHE A 157 1.85 -9.32 -4.57
CA PHE A 157 3.13 -8.87 -5.09
C PHE A 157 2.92 -8.32 -6.49
N VAL A 158 3.29 -7.06 -6.69
CA VAL A 158 3.03 -6.31 -7.93
C VAL A 158 4.31 -5.74 -8.50
N ARG A 159 4.31 -5.54 -9.82
CA ARG A 159 5.34 -4.81 -10.56
C ARG A 159 4.74 -3.53 -11.15
N GLU A 160 5.46 -2.42 -11.04
CA GLU A 160 5.09 -1.18 -11.73
C GLU A 160 5.25 -1.34 -13.25
N ASP A 161 4.16 -1.12 -13.98
CA ASP A 161 4.17 -1.06 -15.45
C ASP A 161 4.27 0.42 -15.86
N ILE A 162 5.44 0.79 -16.36
CA ILE A 162 5.74 2.14 -16.82
C ILE A 162 5.70 2.15 -18.34
N ARG A 163 4.71 2.84 -18.93
CA ARG A 163 4.57 3.05 -20.37
C ARG A 163 4.77 4.51 -20.71
N ASP A 164 5.51 4.78 -21.76
CA ASP A 164 5.78 6.15 -22.24
C ASP A 164 6.31 7.11 -21.17
N GLY A 165 7.05 6.56 -20.18
CA GLY A 165 7.61 7.32 -19.05
C GLY A 165 6.63 7.68 -17.94
N ALA A 166 5.37 7.23 -18.02
CA ALA A 166 4.36 7.40 -16.98
C ALA A 166 3.95 6.07 -16.35
N LEU A 167 3.68 6.07 -15.03
CA LEU A 167 3.10 4.93 -14.36
C LEU A 167 1.65 4.76 -14.81
N ASN A 168 1.33 3.68 -15.50
CA ASN A 168 -0.01 3.41 -16.01
C ASN A 168 -0.82 2.45 -15.13
N CYS A 169 -0.18 1.39 -14.66
CA CYS A 169 -0.82 0.39 -13.80
C CYS A 169 0.21 -0.46 -13.07
N TRP A 170 -0.28 -1.28 -12.16
CA TRP A 170 0.49 -2.37 -11.58
C TRP A 170 0.07 -3.70 -12.20
N VAL A 171 1.04 -4.58 -12.38
CA VAL A 171 0.83 -5.95 -12.82
C VAL A 171 0.95 -6.86 -11.61
N ASP A 172 -0.11 -7.61 -11.31
CA ASP A 172 -0.13 -8.60 -10.24
C ASP A 172 0.71 -9.82 -10.64
N LEU A 173 1.75 -10.11 -9.88
CA LEU A 173 2.68 -11.22 -10.15
C LEU A 173 2.35 -12.45 -9.32
N ALA A 174 2.05 -12.27 -8.04
CA ALA A 174 1.74 -13.36 -7.12
C ALA A 174 0.80 -12.92 -6.01
N SER A 175 0.01 -13.86 -5.51
CA SER A 175 -0.85 -13.68 -4.34
C SER A 175 -0.31 -14.53 -3.19
N VAL A 176 -0.03 -13.89 -2.06
CA VAL A 176 0.55 -14.50 -0.87
C VAL A 176 -0.48 -14.46 0.26
N VAL A 177 -0.68 -15.59 0.92
CA VAL A 177 -1.66 -15.73 2.02
C VAL A 177 -0.91 -15.82 3.35
N LEU A 178 -1.35 -15.03 4.33
CA LEU A 178 -0.84 -15.10 5.69
C LEU A 178 -1.33 -16.40 6.38
N GLY A 179 -0.51 -16.99 7.25
CA GLY A 179 -0.87 -18.18 8.03
C GLY A 179 -0.91 -19.50 7.26
N ARG A 180 -0.42 -19.52 6.01
CA ARG A 180 -0.23 -20.79 5.27
C ARG A 180 1.23 -21.21 5.28
N SER A 181 1.70 -21.69 6.43
CA SER A 181 2.92 -22.50 6.44
C SER A 181 2.71 -23.70 5.52
N LEU A 182 3.61 -23.91 4.56
CA LEU A 182 3.68 -25.16 3.81
C LEU A 182 4.01 -26.26 4.82
N VAL A 183 2.97 -26.92 5.33
CA VAL A 183 3.17 -28.19 6.04
C VAL A 183 3.72 -29.13 5.00
N SER A 184 5.03 -29.38 5.06
CA SER A 184 5.69 -30.45 4.31
C SER A 184 4.95 -31.75 4.62
N ARG A 185 4.28 -32.32 3.62
CA ARG A 185 3.85 -33.71 3.65
C ARG A 185 5.02 -34.62 3.35
#